data_1fd9a800b82b6a083b3482eb272972fa
#
_entry.id   1fd9a800b82b6a083b3482eb272972fa
#
_cell.length_a   1.000
_cell.length_b   1.000
_cell.length_c   1.000
_cell.angle_alpha   90.00
_cell.angle_beta   90.00
_cell.angle_gamma   90.00
#
_symmetry.space_group_name_H-M   'P 1'
#
loop_
_entity.id
_entity.type
_entity.pdbx_description
1 polymer ?
#
loop_
_entity_poly.entity_id
_entity_poly.type
_entity_poly.pdbx_seq_one_letter_code
_entity_poly.pdbx_strand_id
1 'polypeptide(L)'
;MIDIETLTRLKTMRLSGMAEYFENLADTTGVGKLTGPEMIKQAVDWEYVRRRDSKLHRLRRQAGLAQSDADIADIKAMPGRDVDTELISRLAIGSYLVKHQDVVLQGPTGAGKTYVACALGNKACQQYRKVLYLPAGELFDRLTIAERTDSKKRLLDALVKVELLIIDDWFLTTPTRPQVQQLHTLIDRRHKTASTIYCTQLPPDQWHDRMDEKILADAIVDRI
;
A
#
# COMPACT_ATOMS: atom_id res chain seq x y z
N MET A 1 36.67 14.73 -17.37
CA MET A 1 36.18 14.87 -15.97
C MET A 1 35.16 15.96 -15.97
N ILE A 2 34.00 15.74 -15.37
CA ILE A 2 32.98 16.80 -15.23
C ILE A 2 33.41 17.74 -14.11
N ASP A 3 33.25 19.05 -14.33
CA ASP A 3 33.61 20.08 -13.34
C ASP A 3 32.60 20.14 -12.18
N ILE A 4 33.05 20.70 -11.05
CA ILE A 4 32.26 20.83 -9.81
C ILE A 4 31.01 21.69 -10.03
N GLU A 5 31.09 22.69 -10.92
CA GLU A 5 29.95 23.55 -11.23
C GLU A 5 28.84 22.77 -11.91
N THR A 6 29.15 21.93 -12.90
CA THR A 6 28.19 21.06 -13.58
C THR A 6 27.55 20.05 -12.61
N LEU A 7 28.31 19.44 -11.69
CA LEU A 7 27.76 18.56 -10.65
C LEU A 7 26.81 19.31 -9.74
N THR A 8 27.15 20.54 -9.36
CA THR A 8 26.28 21.39 -8.53
C THR A 8 24.99 21.74 -9.25
N ARG A 9 25.05 22.06 -10.55
CA ARG A 9 23.87 22.33 -11.38
C ARG A 9 22.97 21.10 -11.47
N LEU A 10 23.51 19.88 -11.68
CA LEU A 10 22.74 18.65 -11.69
C LEU A 10 21.99 18.43 -10.36
N LYS A 11 22.68 18.63 -9.22
CA LYS A 11 22.05 18.54 -7.89
C LYS A 11 20.94 19.58 -7.68
N THR A 12 21.15 20.81 -8.14
CA THR A 12 20.16 21.89 -8.08
C THR A 12 18.92 21.57 -8.91
N MET A 13 19.10 20.96 -10.08
CA MET A 13 18.01 20.45 -10.95
C MET A 13 17.36 19.16 -10.40
N ARG A 14 17.77 18.68 -9.23
CA ARG A 14 17.31 17.41 -8.63
C ARG A 14 17.61 16.17 -9.50
N LEU A 15 18.72 16.20 -10.23
CA LEU A 15 19.28 15.10 -11.01
C LEU A 15 20.43 14.45 -10.23
N SER A 16 20.16 14.09 -8.98
CA SER A 16 21.20 13.62 -8.05
C SER A 16 21.78 12.25 -8.45
N GLY A 17 21.01 11.41 -9.14
CA GLY A 17 21.50 10.15 -9.68
C GLY A 17 22.53 10.36 -10.82
N MET A 18 22.24 11.31 -11.73
CA MET A 18 23.21 11.68 -12.77
C MET A 18 24.48 12.27 -12.16
N ALA A 19 24.36 13.13 -11.14
CA ALA A 19 25.52 13.69 -10.45
C ALA A 19 26.38 12.58 -9.82
N GLU A 20 25.75 11.63 -9.11
CA GLU A 20 26.43 10.49 -8.49
C GLU A 20 27.09 9.57 -9.54
N TYR A 21 26.43 9.32 -10.67
CA TYR A 21 27.03 8.57 -11.78
C TYR A 21 28.36 9.21 -12.24
N PHE A 22 28.36 10.52 -12.45
CA PHE A 22 29.56 11.22 -12.91
C PHE A 22 30.63 11.37 -11.82
N GLU A 23 30.27 11.46 -10.56
CA GLU A 23 31.21 11.41 -9.42
C GLU A 23 31.91 10.04 -9.39
N ASN A 24 31.15 8.94 -9.47
CA ASN A 24 31.71 7.58 -9.49
C ASN A 24 32.54 7.28 -10.75
N LEU A 25 32.18 7.89 -11.88
CA LEU A 25 32.92 7.72 -13.13
C LEU A 25 34.33 8.32 -13.05
N ALA A 26 34.51 9.41 -12.28
CA ALA A 26 35.80 10.06 -12.10
C ALA A 26 36.80 9.18 -11.32
N ASP A 27 36.28 8.30 -10.45
CA ASP A 27 37.08 7.39 -9.61
C ASP A 27 37.43 6.04 -10.31
N THR A 28 36.85 5.80 -11.52
CA THR A 28 36.98 4.50 -12.19
C THR A 28 38.06 4.55 -13.31
N THR A 29 39.11 3.74 -13.20
CA THR A 29 40.21 3.64 -14.12
C THR A 29 39.89 3.09 -15.53
N GLY A 30 38.61 2.96 -15.89
CA GLY A 30 38.13 2.38 -17.16
C GLY A 30 37.42 3.35 -18.11
N VAL A 31 37.38 4.64 -17.81
CA VAL A 31 36.58 5.67 -18.52
C VAL A 31 37.01 5.89 -20.00
N GLY A 32 38.20 5.48 -20.40
CA GLY A 32 38.71 5.76 -21.74
C GLY A 32 38.05 5.01 -22.91
N LYS A 33 37.00 4.22 -22.66
CA LYS A 33 36.34 3.40 -23.70
C LYS A 33 34.85 3.79 -23.97
N LEU A 34 34.24 4.67 -23.16
CA LEU A 34 32.86 5.06 -23.35
C LEU A 34 32.75 6.27 -24.29
N THR A 35 31.86 6.17 -25.26
CA THR A 35 31.48 7.33 -26.10
C THR A 35 30.55 8.31 -25.33
N GLY A 36 30.50 9.56 -25.79
CA GLY A 36 29.62 10.55 -25.18
C GLY A 36 28.14 10.11 -25.08
N PRO A 37 27.55 9.54 -26.15
CA PRO A 37 26.18 9.00 -26.10
C PRO A 37 25.99 7.88 -25.08
N GLU A 38 26.97 6.99 -24.92
CA GLU A 38 26.92 5.90 -23.93
C GLU A 38 26.97 6.43 -22.50
N MET A 39 27.79 7.44 -22.22
CA MET A 39 27.86 8.09 -20.91
C MET A 39 26.53 8.77 -20.56
N ILE A 40 25.90 9.46 -21.52
CA ILE A 40 24.60 10.10 -21.31
C ILE A 40 23.53 9.05 -21.01
N LYS A 41 23.50 7.96 -21.80
CA LYS A 41 22.55 6.87 -21.58
C LYS A 41 22.68 6.29 -20.17
N GLN A 42 23.90 5.96 -19.75
CA GLN A 42 24.15 5.39 -18.41
C GLN A 42 23.78 6.38 -17.30
N ALA A 43 24.07 7.66 -17.44
CA ALA A 43 23.70 8.68 -16.49
C ALA A 43 22.16 8.80 -16.35
N VAL A 44 21.42 8.76 -17.47
CA VAL A 44 19.96 8.77 -17.48
C VAL A 44 19.39 7.51 -16.83
N ASP A 45 19.94 6.34 -17.15
CA ASP A 45 19.51 5.07 -16.55
C ASP A 45 19.72 5.08 -15.02
N TRP A 46 20.85 5.63 -14.55
CA TRP A 46 21.17 5.77 -13.12
C TRP A 46 20.17 6.67 -12.40
N GLU A 47 19.87 7.83 -12.99
CA GLU A 47 18.84 8.75 -12.45
C GLU A 47 17.45 8.10 -12.42
N TYR A 48 17.08 7.36 -13.47
CA TYR A 48 15.80 6.68 -13.56
C TYR A 48 15.64 5.63 -12.46
N VAL A 49 16.65 4.76 -12.28
CA VAL A 49 16.65 3.74 -11.22
C VAL A 49 16.54 4.39 -9.85
N ARG A 50 17.37 5.39 -9.56
CA ARG A 50 17.36 6.12 -8.29
C ARG A 50 16.00 6.76 -7.97
N ARG A 51 15.36 7.35 -8.96
CA ARG A 51 14.01 7.93 -8.78
C ARG A 51 12.96 6.87 -8.49
N ARG A 52 13.05 5.74 -9.16
CA ARG A 52 12.15 4.60 -8.92
C ARG A 52 12.32 4.06 -7.50
N ASP A 53 13.54 3.86 -7.06
CA ASP A 53 13.83 3.37 -5.71
C ASP A 53 13.36 4.36 -4.65
N SER A 54 13.67 5.65 -4.82
CA SER A 54 13.21 6.70 -3.92
C SER A 54 11.67 6.78 -3.84
N LYS A 55 10.97 6.60 -4.98
CA LYS A 55 9.51 6.53 -5.01
C LYS A 55 9.01 5.30 -4.27
N LEU A 56 9.59 4.13 -4.47
CA LEU A 56 9.21 2.88 -3.80
C LEU A 56 9.42 2.98 -2.28
N HIS A 57 10.58 3.47 -1.84
CA HIS A 57 10.85 3.68 -0.41
C HIS A 57 9.83 4.64 0.23
N ARG A 58 9.47 5.72 -0.47
CA ARG A 58 8.45 6.65 0.02
C ARG A 58 7.08 5.98 0.13
N LEU A 59 6.66 5.21 -0.87
CA LEU A 59 5.38 4.50 -0.85
C LEU A 59 5.32 3.49 0.29
N ARG A 60 6.36 2.68 0.49
CA ARG A 60 6.44 1.72 1.60
C ARG A 60 6.36 2.42 2.97
N ARG A 61 7.10 3.52 3.14
CA ARG A 61 7.03 4.30 4.39
C ARG A 61 5.63 4.89 4.62
N GLN A 62 4.97 5.37 3.57
CA GLN A 62 3.62 5.95 3.67
C GLN A 62 2.55 4.88 3.87
N ALA A 63 2.78 3.66 3.45
CA ALA A 63 1.85 2.55 3.62
C ALA A 63 1.66 2.17 5.09
N GLY A 64 2.66 2.38 5.94
CA GLY A 64 2.59 2.10 7.37
C GLY A 64 2.30 0.63 7.69
N LEU A 65 2.80 -0.31 6.87
CA LEU A 65 2.54 -1.74 7.04
C LEU A 65 3.04 -2.24 8.40
N ALA A 66 2.23 -3.00 9.12
CA ALA A 66 2.60 -3.59 10.41
C ALA A 66 3.83 -4.51 10.30
N GLN A 67 4.00 -5.16 9.16
CA GLN A 67 5.14 -6.02 8.84
C GLN A 67 5.75 -5.50 7.53
N SER A 68 6.70 -4.58 7.66
CA SER A 68 7.29 -3.85 6.53
C SER A 68 8.13 -4.71 5.57
N ASP A 69 8.62 -5.84 6.05
CA ASP A 69 9.47 -6.82 5.37
C ASP A 69 8.71 -8.05 4.86
N ALA A 70 7.38 -8.12 5.09
CA ALA A 70 6.56 -9.24 4.62
C ALA A 70 6.68 -9.42 3.10
N ASP A 71 6.99 -10.63 2.64
CA ASP A 71 7.10 -10.99 1.23
C ASP A 71 6.20 -12.19 0.88
N ILE A 72 5.65 -12.17 -0.33
CA ILE A 72 4.85 -13.28 -0.87
C ILE A 72 5.67 -14.57 -0.97
N ALA A 73 6.97 -14.47 -1.25
CA ALA A 73 7.86 -15.62 -1.37
C ALA A 73 8.03 -16.41 -0.06
N ASP A 74 7.79 -15.76 1.09
CA ASP A 74 7.91 -16.39 2.41
C ASP A 74 6.62 -17.08 2.85
N ILE A 75 5.51 -16.89 2.11
CA ILE A 75 4.23 -17.53 2.40
C ILE A 75 4.27 -18.98 1.90
N LYS A 76 4.40 -19.91 2.83
CA LYS A 76 4.47 -21.34 2.54
C LYS A 76 3.24 -22.06 3.09
N ALA A 77 2.78 -23.08 2.36
CA ALA A 77 1.84 -24.03 2.91
C ALA A 77 2.50 -24.73 4.11
N MET A 78 1.83 -24.72 5.26
CA MET A 78 2.31 -25.40 6.48
C MET A 78 1.26 -26.42 6.93
N PRO A 79 1.67 -27.58 7.46
CA PRO A 79 0.75 -28.53 8.06
C PRO A 79 -0.12 -27.84 9.12
N GLY A 80 -1.44 -28.01 9.03
CA GLY A 80 -2.41 -27.38 9.94
C GLY A 80 -2.79 -25.94 9.63
N ARG A 81 -2.28 -25.36 8.53
CA ARG A 81 -2.73 -24.06 7.99
C ARG A 81 -3.27 -24.27 6.58
N ASP A 82 -4.55 -24.03 6.40
CA ASP A 82 -5.19 -24.04 5.09
C ASP A 82 -4.95 -22.70 4.38
N VAL A 83 -3.75 -22.57 3.79
CA VAL A 83 -3.35 -21.36 3.06
C VAL A 83 -3.29 -21.67 1.58
N ASP A 84 -4.20 -21.09 0.81
CA ASP A 84 -4.19 -21.17 -0.65
C ASP A 84 -3.07 -20.27 -1.23
N THR A 85 -1.86 -20.85 -1.32
CA THR A 85 -0.67 -20.14 -1.83
C THR A 85 -0.79 -19.80 -3.32
N GLU A 86 -1.60 -20.57 -4.08
CA GLU A 86 -1.86 -20.29 -5.50
C GLU A 86 -2.74 -19.06 -5.65
N LEU A 87 -3.82 -18.95 -4.87
CA LEU A 87 -4.68 -17.77 -4.84
C LEU A 87 -3.87 -16.52 -4.43
N ILE A 88 -3.04 -16.63 -3.38
CA ILE A 88 -2.18 -15.51 -2.94
C ILE A 88 -1.22 -15.08 -4.05
N SER A 89 -0.61 -16.03 -4.75
CA SER A 89 0.27 -15.75 -5.89
C SER A 89 -0.46 -15.06 -7.03
N ARG A 90 -1.70 -15.45 -7.32
CA ARG A 90 -2.56 -14.77 -8.29
C ARG A 90 -2.94 -13.35 -7.85
N LEU A 91 -3.25 -13.15 -6.56
CA LEU A 91 -3.50 -11.81 -6.01
C LEU A 91 -2.25 -10.92 -6.12
N ALA A 92 -1.05 -11.48 -5.90
CA ALA A 92 0.22 -10.74 -6.00
C ALA A 92 0.48 -10.16 -7.40
N ILE A 93 -0.13 -10.69 -8.47
CA ILE A 93 -0.09 -10.11 -9.82
C ILE A 93 -0.78 -8.73 -9.83
N GLY A 94 -1.75 -8.49 -8.95
CA GLY A 94 -2.41 -7.20 -8.78
C GLY A 94 -3.62 -6.98 -9.68
N SER A 95 -4.18 -8.03 -10.29
CA SER A 95 -5.38 -7.91 -11.14
C SER A 95 -6.60 -7.37 -10.37
N TYR A 96 -6.73 -7.70 -9.08
CA TYR A 96 -7.79 -7.17 -8.22
C TYR A 96 -7.70 -5.65 -8.03
N LEU A 97 -6.47 -5.08 -8.01
CA LEU A 97 -6.27 -3.63 -7.94
C LEU A 97 -6.75 -2.92 -9.21
N VAL A 98 -6.51 -3.53 -10.37
CA VAL A 98 -6.95 -2.98 -11.66
C VAL A 98 -8.47 -3.07 -11.82
N LYS A 99 -9.07 -4.14 -11.28
CA LYS A 99 -10.53 -4.37 -11.34
C LYS A 99 -11.28 -3.71 -10.17
N HIS A 100 -10.58 -3.06 -9.25
CA HIS A 100 -11.13 -2.45 -8.03
C HIS A 100 -11.97 -3.45 -7.21
N GLN A 101 -11.46 -4.68 -7.06
CA GLN A 101 -12.08 -5.73 -6.26
C GLN A 101 -11.51 -5.71 -4.85
N ASP A 102 -12.35 -5.99 -3.88
CA ASP A 102 -11.96 -6.16 -2.50
C ASP A 102 -11.50 -7.60 -2.23
N VAL A 103 -10.73 -7.78 -1.15
CA VAL A 103 -10.21 -9.08 -0.72
C VAL A 103 -10.51 -9.26 0.77
N VAL A 104 -11.11 -10.39 1.12
CA VAL A 104 -11.36 -10.75 2.52
C VAL A 104 -10.38 -11.87 2.92
N LEU A 105 -9.52 -11.58 3.90
CA LEU A 105 -8.64 -12.55 4.53
C LEU A 105 -9.26 -12.99 5.85
N GLN A 106 -9.89 -14.16 5.85
CA GLN A 106 -10.59 -14.72 7.01
C GLN A 106 -9.75 -15.82 7.66
N GLY A 107 -9.78 -15.91 8.97
CA GLY A 107 -9.15 -17.00 9.72
C GLY A 107 -8.95 -16.66 11.20
N PRO A 108 -8.61 -17.66 12.05
CA PRO A 108 -8.39 -17.44 13.46
C PRO A 108 -7.19 -16.53 13.74
N THR A 109 -7.06 -16.09 15.00
CA THR A 109 -5.86 -15.37 15.47
C THR A 109 -4.61 -16.22 15.23
N GLY A 110 -3.52 -15.60 14.78
CA GLY A 110 -2.26 -16.31 14.48
C GLY A 110 -2.23 -17.05 13.15
N ALA A 111 -3.31 -17.03 12.34
CA ALA A 111 -3.34 -17.69 11.02
C ALA A 111 -2.44 -17.01 9.97
N GLY A 112 -1.90 -15.82 10.25
CA GLY A 112 -1.02 -15.10 9.32
C GLY A 112 -1.72 -14.09 8.41
N LYS A 113 -3.00 -13.75 8.66
CA LYS A 113 -3.77 -12.77 7.85
C LYS A 113 -3.04 -11.45 7.67
N THR A 114 -2.58 -10.85 8.77
CA THR A 114 -1.80 -9.60 8.77
C THR A 114 -0.54 -9.72 7.92
N TYR A 115 0.18 -10.86 8.01
CA TYR A 115 1.37 -11.10 7.18
C TYR A 115 1.02 -11.11 5.68
N VAL A 116 0.00 -11.89 5.30
CA VAL A 116 -0.47 -11.97 3.90
C VAL A 116 -0.91 -10.59 3.39
N ALA A 117 -1.68 -9.84 4.19
CA ALA A 117 -2.12 -8.49 3.83
C ALA A 117 -0.92 -7.54 3.63
N CYS A 118 0.07 -7.58 4.53
CA CYS A 118 1.28 -6.77 4.43
C CYS A 118 2.14 -7.18 3.21
N ALA A 119 2.27 -8.48 2.91
CA ALA A 119 2.98 -8.97 1.74
C ALA A 119 2.31 -8.51 0.43
N LEU A 120 0.97 -8.58 0.34
CA LEU A 120 0.20 -8.02 -0.79
C LEU A 120 0.36 -6.49 -0.86
N GLY A 121 0.37 -5.79 0.26
CA GLY A 121 0.63 -4.36 0.36
C GLY A 121 2.02 -3.98 -0.15
N ASN A 122 3.06 -4.71 0.25
CA ASN A 122 4.41 -4.53 -0.26
C ASN A 122 4.48 -4.76 -1.78
N LYS A 123 3.79 -5.79 -2.27
CA LYS A 123 3.72 -6.08 -3.70
C LYS A 123 3.03 -4.95 -4.47
N ALA A 124 1.95 -4.39 -3.93
CA ALA A 124 1.28 -3.22 -4.50
C ALA A 124 2.20 -1.98 -4.50
N CYS A 125 2.99 -1.74 -3.44
CA CYS A 125 4.00 -0.69 -3.42
C CYS A 125 5.07 -0.89 -4.50
N GLN A 126 5.53 -2.13 -4.74
CA GLN A 126 6.46 -2.46 -5.84
C GLN A 126 5.87 -2.14 -7.21
N GLN A 127 4.55 -2.22 -7.35
CA GLN A 127 3.80 -1.81 -8.54
C GLN A 127 3.48 -0.30 -8.54
N TYR A 128 4.11 0.47 -7.66
CA TYR A 128 3.93 1.93 -7.49
C TYR A 128 2.52 2.37 -7.12
N ARG A 129 1.71 1.49 -6.52
CA ARG A 129 0.38 1.81 -6.00
C ARG A 129 0.49 2.48 -4.63
N LYS A 130 -0.44 3.38 -4.33
CA LYS A 130 -0.57 3.99 -2.99
C LYS A 130 -1.28 3.01 -2.08
N VAL A 131 -0.60 2.59 -1.04
CA VAL A 131 -1.13 1.66 -0.03
C VAL A 131 -1.23 2.38 1.31
N LEU A 132 -2.23 2.03 2.10
CA LEU A 132 -2.36 2.43 3.50
C LEU A 132 -2.84 1.24 4.32
N TYR A 133 -2.12 0.94 5.38
CA TYR A 133 -2.51 -0.05 6.38
C TYR A 133 -3.04 0.66 7.62
N LEU A 134 -4.19 0.20 8.12
CA LEU A 134 -4.82 0.69 9.34
C LEU A 134 -5.46 -0.48 10.10
N PRO A 135 -5.16 -0.68 11.38
CA PRO A 135 -6.03 -1.47 12.26
C PRO A 135 -7.42 -0.82 12.33
N ALA A 136 -8.49 -1.64 12.40
CA ALA A 136 -9.86 -1.13 12.45
C ALA A 136 -10.09 -0.18 13.65
N GLY A 137 -9.50 -0.49 14.80
CA GLY A 137 -9.57 0.40 15.97
C GLY A 137 -8.99 1.78 15.69
N GLU A 138 -7.82 1.85 15.05
CA GLU A 138 -7.20 3.12 14.67
C GLU A 138 -8.04 3.89 13.64
N LEU A 139 -8.65 3.18 12.68
CA LEU A 139 -9.58 3.79 11.73
C LEU A 139 -10.76 4.44 12.47
N PHE A 140 -11.37 3.73 13.44
CA PHE A 140 -12.47 4.25 14.22
C PHE A 140 -12.08 5.46 15.08
N ASP A 141 -10.90 5.44 15.69
CA ASP A 141 -10.36 6.58 16.43
C ASP A 141 -10.17 7.80 15.54
N ARG A 142 -9.55 7.62 14.37
CA ARG A 142 -9.35 8.69 13.38
C ARG A 142 -10.68 9.28 12.90
N LEU A 143 -11.69 8.44 12.64
CA LEU A 143 -13.04 8.88 12.26
C LEU A 143 -13.71 9.69 13.37
N THR A 144 -13.60 9.24 14.62
CA THR A 144 -14.15 9.93 15.79
C THR A 144 -13.49 11.30 16.01
N ILE A 145 -12.16 11.36 15.92
CA ILE A 145 -11.42 12.63 16.04
C ILE A 145 -11.80 13.58 14.89
N ALA A 146 -11.88 13.07 13.67
CA ALA A 146 -12.23 13.87 12.50
C ALA A 146 -13.63 14.48 12.58
N GLU A 147 -14.59 13.79 13.21
CA GLU A 147 -15.93 14.32 13.49
C GLU A 147 -15.89 15.49 14.47
N ARG A 148 -15.12 15.34 15.55
CA ARG A 148 -14.97 16.38 16.58
C ARG A 148 -14.22 17.63 16.11
N THR A 149 -13.33 17.46 15.13
CA THR A 149 -12.47 18.54 14.61
C THR A 149 -12.92 19.12 13.27
N ASP A 150 -14.12 18.75 12.81
CA ASP A 150 -14.68 19.14 11.49
C ASP A 150 -13.75 18.81 10.32
N SER A 151 -12.91 17.79 10.47
CA SER A 151 -11.96 17.33 9.44
C SER A 151 -12.40 16.06 8.71
N LYS A 152 -13.65 15.60 8.93
CA LYS A 152 -14.22 14.36 8.37
C LYS A 152 -14.07 14.27 6.85
N LYS A 153 -14.45 15.32 6.13
CA LYS A 153 -14.32 15.36 4.67
C LYS A 153 -12.88 15.13 4.23
N ARG A 154 -11.92 15.83 4.87
CA ARG A 154 -10.50 15.71 4.55
C ARG A 154 -9.96 14.29 4.80
N LEU A 155 -10.35 13.65 5.92
CA LEU A 155 -9.95 12.28 6.22
C LEU A 155 -10.53 11.30 5.20
N LEU A 156 -11.84 11.36 4.93
CA LEU A 156 -12.48 10.48 3.94
C LEU A 156 -11.87 10.67 2.55
N ASP A 157 -11.62 11.90 2.11
CA ASP A 157 -10.97 12.18 0.82
C ASP A 157 -9.55 11.61 0.76
N ALA A 158 -8.82 11.60 1.87
CA ALA A 158 -7.50 10.98 1.95
C ALA A 158 -7.58 9.46 1.83
N LEU A 159 -8.53 8.81 2.54
CA LEU A 159 -8.73 7.36 2.51
C LEU A 159 -9.24 6.86 1.14
N VAL A 160 -10.09 7.64 0.48
CA VAL A 160 -10.61 7.30 -0.87
C VAL A 160 -9.52 7.38 -1.94
N LYS A 161 -8.53 8.28 -1.80
CA LYS A 161 -7.41 8.42 -2.75
C LYS A 161 -6.36 7.32 -2.66
N VAL A 162 -6.45 6.45 -1.67
CA VAL A 162 -5.55 5.29 -1.53
C VAL A 162 -6.01 4.18 -2.46
N GLU A 163 -5.12 3.67 -3.31
CA GLU A 163 -5.45 2.63 -4.30
C GLU A 163 -5.68 1.27 -3.63
N LEU A 164 -4.94 0.98 -2.54
CA LEU A 164 -5.15 -0.20 -1.69
C LEU A 164 -5.22 0.21 -0.23
N LEU A 165 -6.39 0.07 0.38
CA LEU A 165 -6.58 0.21 1.81
C LEU A 165 -6.56 -1.18 2.45
N ILE A 166 -5.76 -1.37 3.49
CA ILE A 166 -5.73 -2.60 4.29
C ILE A 166 -6.31 -2.26 5.65
N ILE A 167 -7.44 -2.90 5.99
CA ILE A 167 -8.09 -2.76 7.29
C ILE A 167 -7.90 -4.07 8.05
N ASP A 168 -7.03 -4.03 9.04
CA ASP A 168 -6.75 -5.21 9.86
C ASP A 168 -7.65 -5.25 11.10
N ASP A 169 -7.85 -6.43 11.68
CA ASP A 169 -8.74 -6.67 12.80
C ASP A 169 -10.20 -6.19 12.55
N TRP A 170 -10.67 -6.38 11.31
CA TRP A 170 -12.00 -5.97 10.88
C TRP A 170 -13.08 -6.62 11.74
N PHE A 171 -13.91 -5.79 12.39
CA PHE A 171 -14.94 -6.17 13.37
C PHE A 171 -14.44 -6.94 14.61
N LEU A 172 -13.16 -6.85 14.98
CA LEU A 172 -12.70 -7.29 16.29
C LEU A 172 -13.36 -6.46 17.40
N THR A 173 -13.50 -5.16 17.19
CA THR A 173 -14.28 -4.23 18.00
C THR A 173 -15.55 -3.81 17.26
N THR A 174 -16.65 -3.70 18.00
CA THR A 174 -17.95 -3.23 17.47
C THR A 174 -17.90 -1.73 17.21
N PRO A 175 -18.16 -1.26 15.98
CA PRO A 175 -18.23 0.17 15.71
C PRO A 175 -19.47 0.81 16.33
N THR A 176 -19.35 2.03 16.79
CA THR A 176 -20.51 2.85 17.23
C THR A 176 -21.37 3.27 16.03
N ARG A 177 -22.61 3.64 16.28
CA ARG A 177 -23.54 4.08 15.22
C ARG A 177 -22.98 5.20 14.33
N PRO A 178 -22.35 6.28 14.83
CA PRO A 178 -21.71 7.28 13.97
C PRO A 178 -20.57 6.70 13.13
N GLN A 179 -19.80 5.73 13.67
CA GLN A 179 -18.71 5.08 12.93
C GLN A 179 -19.25 4.20 11.80
N VAL A 180 -20.38 3.49 12.00
CA VAL A 180 -21.05 2.71 10.94
C VAL A 180 -21.45 3.61 9.76
N GLN A 181 -22.03 4.79 10.03
CA GLN A 181 -22.38 5.76 9.00
C GLN A 181 -21.17 6.28 8.22
N GLN A 182 -20.05 6.48 8.91
CA GLN A 182 -18.81 6.92 8.29
C GLN A 182 -18.16 5.79 7.48
N LEU A 183 -18.19 4.55 7.98
CA LEU A 183 -17.75 3.36 7.24
C LEU A 183 -18.56 3.17 5.97
N HIS A 184 -19.90 3.25 6.06
CA HIS A 184 -20.74 3.19 4.87
C HIS A 184 -20.31 4.23 3.83
N THR A 185 -20.12 5.48 4.24
CA THR A 185 -19.66 6.56 3.34
C THR A 185 -18.31 6.25 2.72
N LEU A 186 -17.36 5.70 3.50
CA LEU A 186 -16.03 5.33 3.00
C LEU A 186 -16.11 4.19 1.99
N ILE A 187 -16.82 3.12 2.33
CA ILE A 187 -16.95 1.91 1.50
C ILE A 187 -17.70 2.24 0.21
N ASP A 188 -18.82 2.97 0.30
CA ASP A 188 -19.59 3.42 -0.88
C ASP A 188 -18.74 4.22 -1.86
N ARG A 189 -17.92 5.15 -1.37
CA ARG A 189 -17.02 5.96 -2.20
C ARG A 189 -15.85 5.18 -2.78
N ARG A 190 -15.44 4.08 -2.15
CA ARG A 190 -14.37 3.20 -2.65
C ARG A 190 -14.87 2.10 -3.57
N HIS A 191 -16.13 1.72 -3.44
CA HIS A 191 -16.75 0.66 -4.26
C HIS A 191 -16.51 0.91 -5.75
N LYS A 192 -15.96 -0.07 -6.46
CA LYS A 192 -15.58 -0.03 -7.89
C LYS A 192 -14.59 1.07 -8.30
N THR A 193 -13.95 1.77 -7.35
CA THR A 193 -12.99 2.84 -7.64
C THR A 193 -11.60 2.59 -7.04
N ALA A 194 -11.53 1.76 -5.99
CA ALA A 194 -10.29 1.37 -5.33
C ALA A 194 -10.50 0.02 -4.62
N SER A 195 -9.43 -0.66 -4.24
CA SER A 195 -9.49 -1.95 -3.57
C SER A 195 -9.25 -1.85 -2.08
N THR A 196 -9.91 -2.72 -1.31
CA THR A 196 -9.68 -2.85 0.13
C THR A 196 -9.37 -4.30 0.49
N ILE A 197 -8.42 -4.53 1.39
CA ILE A 197 -8.19 -5.83 2.03
C ILE A 197 -8.74 -5.76 3.44
N TYR A 198 -9.65 -6.65 3.79
CA TYR A 198 -10.21 -6.80 5.12
C TYR A 198 -9.61 -8.05 5.78
N CYS A 199 -8.89 -7.90 6.90
CA CYS A 199 -8.44 -9.03 7.69
C CYS A 199 -9.39 -9.23 8.87
N THR A 200 -10.03 -10.38 8.96
CA THR A 200 -11.07 -10.65 9.95
C THR A 200 -11.00 -12.06 10.52
N GLN A 201 -11.54 -12.22 11.72
CA GLN A 201 -11.77 -13.54 12.31
C GLN A 201 -13.19 -14.02 12.06
N LEU A 202 -14.10 -13.09 11.74
CA LEU A 202 -15.52 -13.37 11.57
C LEU A 202 -15.84 -13.61 10.09
N PRO A 203 -16.64 -14.61 9.77
CA PRO A 203 -17.16 -14.78 8.42
C PRO A 203 -18.08 -13.59 8.06
N PRO A 204 -18.18 -13.22 6.77
CA PRO A 204 -18.95 -12.06 6.31
C PRO A 204 -20.43 -12.05 6.71
N ASP A 205 -21.05 -13.22 6.81
CA ASP A 205 -22.43 -13.39 7.27
C ASP A 205 -22.67 -12.94 8.73
N GLN A 206 -21.63 -12.92 9.56
CA GLN A 206 -21.70 -12.45 10.94
C GLN A 206 -21.38 -10.95 11.09
N TRP A 207 -21.03 -10.25 10.02
CA TRP A 207 -20.70 -8.82 10.11
C TRP A 207 -21.92 -7.96 10.44
N HIS A 208 -23.11 -8.39 10.00
CA HIS A 208 -24.38 -7.73 10.35
C HIS A 208 -24.59 -7.60 11.86
N ASP A 209 -24.26 -8.66 12.60
CA ASP A 209 -24.45 -8.68 14.06
C ASP A 209 -23.49 -7.75 14.82
N ARG A 210 -22.47 -7.23 14.12
CA ARG A 210 -21.52 -6.27 14.65
C ARG A 210 -21.91 -4.81 14.43
N MET A 211 -23.05 -4.58 13.75
CA MET A 211 -23.51 -3.24 13.42
C MET A 211 -24.97 -3.06 13.90
N ASP A 212 -25.20 -2.04 14.75
CA ASP A 212 -26.54 -1.78 15.30
C ASP A 212 -27.56 -1.33 14.24
N GLU A 213 -27.10 -0.81 13.09
CA GLU A 213 -27.96 -0.31 12.01
C GLU A 213 -28.05 -1.31 10.86
N LYS A 214 -29.06 -2.18 10.88
CA LYS A 214 -29.22 -3.27 9.91
C LYS A 214 -29.22 -2.80 8.44
N ILE A 215 -29.88 -1.69 8.12
CA ILE A 215 -29.96 -1.17 6.74
C ILE A 215 -28.56 -0.75 6.24
N LEU A 216 -27.77 -0.10 7.10
CA LEU A 216 -26.41 0.28 6.74
C LEU A 216 -25.47 -0.93 6.72
N ALA A 217 -25.73 -1.92 7.59
CA ALA A 217 -24.99 -3.18 7.59
C ALA A 217 -25.15 -3.93 6.27
N ASP A 218 -26.40 -4.08 5.79
CA ASP A 218 -26.72 -4.66 4.49
C ASP A 218 -25.97 -3.91 3.38
N ALA A 219 -26.10 -2.59 3.37
CA ALA A 219 -25.44 -1.75 2.35
C ALA A 219 -23.91 -1.81 2.37
N ILE A 220 -23.28 -2.03 3.53
CA ILE A 220 -21.83 -2.23 3.67
C ILE A 220 -21.41 -3.60 3.12
N VAL A 221 -22.12 -4.65 3.53
CA VAL A 221 -21.78 -6.04 3.14
C VAL A 221 -21.99 -6.26 1.64
N ASP A 222 -23.04 -5.69 1.05
CA ASP A 222 -23.31 -5.78 -0.39
C ASP A 222 -22.24 -5.12 -1.28
N ARG A 223 -21.39 -4.24 -0.70
CA ARG A 223 -20.35 -3.52 -1.43
C ARG A 223 -18.95 -4.10 -1.28
N ILE A 224 -18.78 -5.03 -0.36
CA ILE A 224 -17.50 -5.73 -0.12
C ILE A 224 -17.49 -7.08 -0.85
#